data_5f9018ab8fe249c33d9e94d7a01f5a4f
#
_entry.id   5f9018ab8fe249c33d9e94d7a01f5a4f
#
_cell.length_a   1.000
_cell.length_b   1.000
_cell.length_c   1.000
_cell.angle_alpha   90.00
_cell.angle_beta   90.00
_cell.angle_gamma   90.00
#
_symmetry.space_group_name_H-M   'P 1'
#
loop_
_entity.id
_entity.type
_entity.pdbx_description
1 polymer ?
#
loop_
_entity_poly.entity_id
_entity_poly.type
_entity_poly.pdbx_seq_one_letter_code
_entity_poly.pdbx_strand_id
1 'polypeptide(L)'
;ALELARRGISTVHCTIMHDRESYTESYHNSYNTLVRLTEKYPSVRCAIDMHRDAVLYGDGSVARPITETELGTAAQLMLVIGTDEMGAAHPNWRDNFAVGAAISAILGGSYPALMRPISLRGAAYNQSFTRASLLVEVGSCGNTVGDAKTSAVLFARALAVLLKTQ
;
A
#
# COMPACT_ATOMS: atom_id res chain seq x y z
N ALA A 1 -0.11 8.48 7.59
CA ALA A 1 0.67 8.86 8.80
C ALA A 1 -0.24 9.50 9.86
N LEU A 2 -0.87 10.66 9.59
CA LEU A 2 -1.66 11.40 10.61
C LEU A 2 -2.77 10.56 11.26
N GLU A 3 -3.52 9.77 10.49
CA GLU A 3 -4.59 8.90 11.02
C GLU A 3 -4.04 7.76 11.90
N LEU A 4 -2.86 7.23 11.58
CA LEU A 4 -2.17 6.24 12.41
C LEU A 4 -1.69 6.86 13.72
N ALA A 5 -1.12 8.06 13.65
CA ALA A 5 -0.69 8.80 14.85
C ALA A 5 -1.85 9.09 15.81
N ARG A 6 -3.03 9.49 15.30
CA ARG A 6 -4.26 9.67 16.10
C ARG A 6 -4.70 8.39 16.80
N ARG A 7 -4.28 7.23 16.29
CA ARG A 7 -4.56 5.90 16.85
C ARG A 7 -3.42 5.35 17.70
N GLY A 8 -2.43 6.19 18.04
CA GLY A 8 -1.31 5.83 18.89
C GLY A 8 -0.25 4.95 18.20
N ILE A 9 -0.21 4.95 16.86
CA ILE A 9 0.80 4.20 16.09
C ILE A 9 1.84 5.17 15.57
N SER A 10 3.07 5.02 16.06
CA SER A 10 4.22 5.80 15.59
C SER A 10 4.48 5.49 14.11
N THR A 11 4.66 6.53 13.31
CA THR A 11 4.79 6.39 11.86
C THR A 11 5.88 7.31 11.34
N VAL A 12 6.78 6.77 10.54
CA VAL A 12 7.72 7.55 9.72
C VAL A 12 7.07 7.77 8.36
N HIS A 13 6.87 9.03 7.98
CA HIS A 13 6.35 9.40 6.67
C HIS A 13 7.49 9.85 5.76
N CYS A 14 7.92 8.99 4.85
CA CYS A 14 8.91 9.32 3.84
C CYS A 14 8.22 10.00 2.65
N THR A 15 8.73 11.17 2.24
CA THR A 15 8.24 11.94 1.11
C THR A 15 9.29 12.08 0.00
N ILE A 16 10.34 11.25 0.04
CA ILE A 16 11.38 11.24 -1.00
C ILE A 16 10.76 10.66 -2.28
N MET A 17 10.91 11.38 -3.38
CA MET A 17 10.50 10.91 -4.70
C MET A 17 11.66 10.09 -5.30
N HIS A 18 11.51 8.77 -5.33
CA HIS A 18 12.56 7.84 -5.72
C HIS A 18 12.69 7.67 -7.24
N ASP A 19 11.69 8.10 -7.99
CA ASP A 19 11.60 8.04 -9.46
C ASP A 19 12.02 9.33 -10.16
N ARG A 20 12.35 10.40 -9.40
CA ARG A 20 12.61 11.74 -9.94
C ARG A 20 13.77 11.78 -10.92
N GLU A 21 14.86 11.05 -10.63
CA GLU A 21 16.06 11.05 -11.46
C GLU A 21 16.03 9.93 -12.51
N SER A 22 15.44 8.80 -12.18
CA SER A 22 15.30 7.65 -13.06
C SER A 22 14.15 6.76 -12.59
N TYR A 23 13.18 6.52 -13.46
CA TYR A 23 12.08 5.60 -13.18
C TYR A 23 12.56 4.16 -12.99
N THR A 24 13.54 3.71 -13.77
CA THR A 24 14.08 2.35 -13.71
C THR A 24 14.82 2.06 -12.41
N GLU A 25 15.40 3.09 -11.78
CA GLU A 25 16.14 2.99 -10.52
C GLU A 25 15.26 3.22 -9.28
N SER A 26 13.96 3.47 -9.46
CA SER A 26 13.07 3.86 -8.35
C SER A 26 13.06 2.84 -7.21
N TYR A 27 13.02 1.53 -7.52
CA TYR A 27 13.06 0.48 -6.50
C TYR A 27 14.42 0.36 -5.81
N HIS A 28 15.52 0.57 -6.52
CA HIS A 28 16.85 0.62 -5.91
C HIS A 28 16.97 1.82 -4.95
N ASN A 29 16.50 2.99 -5.38
CA ASN A 29 16.52 4.21 -4.57
C ASN A 29 15.63 4.08 -3.32
N SER A 30 14.44 3.49 -3.46
CA SER A 30 13.55 3.24 -2.32
C SER A 30 14.13 2.20 -1.36
N TYR A 31 14.80 1.16 -1.87
CA TYR A 31 15.53 0.19 -1.04
C TYR A 31 16.56 0.86 -0.14
N ASN A 32 17.41 1.72 -0.71
CA ASN A 32 18.42 2.46 0.05
C ASN A 32 17.81 3.37 1.12
N THR A 33 16.62 3.92 0.84
CA THR A 33 15.88 4.70 1.83
C THR A 33 15.33 3.81 2.95
N LEU A 34 14.77 2.64 2.62
CA LEU A 34 14.29 1.67 3.61
C LEU A 34 15.41 1.19 4.53
N VAL A 35 16.60 0.87 3.99
CA VAL A 35 17.79 0.50 4.79
C VAL A 35 18.06 1.58 5.83
N ARG A 36 18.25 2.83 5.39
CA ARG A 36 18.55 3.95 6.30
C ARG A 36 17.45 4.20 7.35
N LEU A 37 16.19 4.03 6.97
CA LEU A 37 15.07 4.22 7.89
C LEU A 37 14.97 3.10 8.92
N THR A 38 15.21 1.84 8.53
CA THR A 38 15.18 0.71 9.46
C THR A 38 16.38 0.67 10.39
N GLU A 39 17.55 1.13 9.94
CA GLU A 39 18.70 1.35 10.81
C GLU A 39 18.44 2.45 11.86
N LYS A 40 17.84 3.55 11.42
CA LYS A 40 17.49 4.68 12.31
C LYS A 40 16.35 4.35 13.27
N TYR A 41 15.40 3.53 12.85
CA TYR A 41 14.19 3.17 13.59
C TYR A 41 14.03 1.63 13.63
N PRO A 42 14.82 0.91 14.42
CA PRO A 42 14.84 -0.56 14.42
C PRO A 42 13.54 -1.20 14.93
N SER A 43 12.62 -0.40 15.48
CA SER A 43 11.29 -0.85 15.89
C SER A 43 10.26 -0.87 14.76
N VAL A 44 10.63 -0.49 13.54
CA VAL A 44 9.74 -0.58 12.37
C VAL A 44 9.38 -2.03 12.09
N ARG A 45 8.08 -2.32 12.08
CA ARG A 45 7.53 -3.66 11.81
C ARG A 45 6.77 -3.75 10.49
N CYS A 46 6.35 -2.60 9.96
CA CYS A 46 5.51 -2.52 8.78
C CYS A 46 6.05 -1.43 7.85
N ALA A 47 6.16 -1.74 6.57
CA ALA A 47 6.50 -0.78 5.52
C ALA A 47 5.37 -0.75 4.48
N ILE A 48 4.83 0.44 4.23
CA ILE A 48 3.74 0.63 3.27
C ILE A 48 4.24 1.50 2.13
N ASP A 49 4.24 0.95 0.93
CA ASP A 49 4.51 1.67 -0.31
C ASP A 49 3.18 2.13 -0.92
N MET A 50 2.98 3.46 -1.01
CA MET A 50 1.72 4.05 -1.46
C MET A 50 1.83 4.45 -2.92
N HIS A 51 1.11 3.76 -3.77
CA HIS A 51 1.07 3.97 -5.21
C HIS A 51 -0.29 4.46 -5.70
N ARG A 52 -0.34 4.82 -6.98
CA ARG A 52 -1.57 5.02 -7.76
C ARG A 52 -1.45 4.21 -9.04
N ASP A 53 -2.43 3.35 -9.25
CA ASP A 53 -2.52 2.52 -10.45
C ASP A 53 -2.69 3.37 -11.73
N ALA A 54 -2.35 2.81 -12.88
CA ALA A 54 -2.56 3.40 -14.20
C ALA A 54 -3.50 2.51 -15.01
N VAL A 55 -4.80 2.64 -14.76
CA VAL A 55 -5.81 1.86 -15.48
C VAL A 55 -6.38 2.69 -16.63
N LEU A 56 -6.06 2.28 -17.85
CA LEU A 56 -6.54 2.92 -19.08
C LEU A 56 -7.53 1.99 -19.78
N TYR A 57 -8.57 2.59 -20.36
CA TYR A 57 -9.48 1.90 -21.27
C TYR A 57 -8.92 1.88 -22.70
N GLY A 58 -9.47 1.02 -23.55
CA GLY A 58 -9.03 0.88 -24.93
C GLY A 58 -9.22 2.14 -25.80
N ASP A 59 -10.10 3.05 -25.41
CA ASP A 59 -10.30 4.35 -26.04
C ASP A 59 -9.34 5.47 -25.53
N GLY A 60 -8.41 5.11 -24.62
CA GLY A 60 -7.46 6.03 -24.01
C GLY A 60 -8.01 6.80 -22.81
N SER A 61 -9.28 6.62 -22.45
CA SER A 61 -9.83 7.21 -21.23
C SER A 61 -9.25 6.54 -19.97
N VAL A 62 -9.24 7.29 -18.86
CA VAL A 62 -8.60 6.87 -17.61
C VAL A 62 -9.67 6.40 -16.62
N ALA A 63 -9.49 5.21 -16.06
CA ALA A 63 -10.39 4.70 -15.04
C ALA A 63 -10.33 5.54 -13.76
N ARG A 64 -11.51 5.78 -13.18
CA ARG A 64 -11.67 6.38 -11.86
C ARG A 64 -12.47 5.42 -10.97
N PRO A 65 -11.86 4.34 -10.46
CA PRO A 65 -12.54 3.39 -9.59
C PRO A 65 -12.85 4.04 -8.24
N ILE A 66 -14.14 4.18 -7.92
CA ILE A 66 -14.62 4.83 -6.69
C ILE A 66 -15.71 4.00 -6.01
N THR A 67 -15.92 4.28 -4.72
CA THR A 67 -17.07 3.86 -3.93
C THR A 67 -17.47 4.96 -2.97
N GLU A 68 -18.74 4.99 -2.55
CA GLU A 68 -19.21 5.93 -1.53
C GLU A 68 -19.05 5.34 -0.13
N THR A 69 -18.67 6.20 0.82
CA THR A 69 -18.45 5.86 2.23
C THR A 69 -19.04 6.97 3.11
N GLU A 70 -19.09 6.75 4.42
CA GLU A 70 -19.48 7.79 5.39
C GLU A 70 -18.52 8.99 5.43
N LEU A 71 -17.31 8.82 4.90
CA LEU A 71 -16.32 9.90 4.77
C LEU A 71 -16.39 10.62 3.42
N GLY A 72 -17.33 10.22 2.56
CA GLY A 72 -17.49 10.69 1.18
C GLY A 72 -16.90 9.72 0.17
N THR A 73 -16.75 10.19 -1.07
CA THR A 73 -16.23 9.39 -2.18
C THR A 73 -14.79 8.93 -1.90
N ALA A 74 -14.57 7.63 -2.02
CA ALA A 74 -13.27 6.97 -1.82
C ALA A 74 -12.81 6.30 -3.12
N ALA A 75 -11.52 6.37 -3.42
CA ALA A 75 -10.90 5.58 -4.47
C ALA A 75 -10.85 4.10 -4.05
N GLN A 76 -11.13 3.16 -4.95
CA GLN A 76 -10.94 1.75 -4.62
C GLN A 76 -9.47 1.43 -4.38
N LEU A 77 -9.20 0.56 -3.41
CA LEU A 77 -7.87 0.11 -3.04
C LEU A 77 -7.54 -1.25 -3.67
N MET A 78 -6.30 -1.45 -4.08
CA MET A 78 -5.77 -2.76 -4.44
C MET A 78 -4.46 -2.99 -3.71
N LEU A 79 -4.29 -4.16 -3.12
CA LEU A 79 -3.01 -4.61 -2.58
C LEU A 79 -2.26 -5.38 -3.66
N VAL A 80 -1.00 -5.03 -3.86
CA VAL A 80 -0.07 -5.78 -4.70
C VAL A 80 0.90 -6.50 -3.80
N ILE A 81 0.93 -7.82 -3.89
CA ILE A 81 1.84 -8.67 -3.14
C ILE A 81 2.85 -9.27 -4.11
N GLY A 82 4.11 -8.93 -3.88
CA GLY A 82 5.22 -9.53 -4.59
C GLY A 82 5.45 -10.97 -4.17
N THR A 83 5.98 -11.79 -5.07
CA THR A 83 6.35 -13.18 -4.81
C THR A 83 7.79 -13.44 -5.25
N ASP A 84 8.29 -14.63 -4.99
CA ASP A 84 9.59 -15.12 -5.41
C ASP A 84 9.55 -15.85 -6.78
N GLU A 85 8.41 -15.84 -7.46
CA GLU A 85 8.17 -16.62 -8.69
C GLU A 85 9.18 -16.31 -9.81
N MET A 86 9.62 -15.05 -9.95
CA MET A 86 10.61 -14.64 -10.95
C MET A 86 12.05 -14.63 -10.42
N GLY A 87 12.33 -15.35 -9.33
CA GLY A 87 13.68 -15.54 -8.79
C GLY A 87 14.18 -14.44 -7.85
N ALA A 88 13.39 -13.42 -7.55
CA ALA A 88 13.74 -12.45 -6.51
C ALA A 88 13.64 -13.11 -5.13
N ALA A 89 14.64 -12.87 -4.26
CA ALA A 89 14.59 -13.37 -2.89
C ALA A 89 13.49 -12.67 -2.08
N HIS A 90 12.39 -13.38 -1.85
CA HIS A 90 11.26 -12.88 -1.06
C HIS A 90 10.68 -13.98 -0.16
N PRO A 91 11.42 -14.45 0.85
CA PRO A 91 11.01 -15.62 1.66
C PRO A 91 9.76 -15.38 2.51
N ASN A 92 9.44 -14.13 2.82
CA ASN A 92 8.33 -13.72 3.68
C ASN A 92 7.09 -13.24 2.92
N TRP A 93 6.96 -13.50 1.61
CA TRP A 93 5.83 -13.00 0.83
C TRP A 93 4.47 -13.56 1.30
N ARG A 94 4.45 -14.77 1.87
CA ARG A 94 3.23 -15.36 2.44
C ARG A 94 2.76 -14.65 3.70
N ASP A 95 3.70 -14.13 4.52
CA ASP A 95 3.36 -13.29 5.67
C ASP A 95 2.78 -11.95 5.20
N ASN A 96 3.39 -11.32 4.18
CA ASN A 96 2.87 -10.09 3.56
C ASN A 96 1.46 -10.31 2.99
N PHE A 97 1.24 -11.45 2.31
CA PHE A 97 -0.09 -11.83 1.81
C PHE A 97 -1.10 -11.99 2.95
N ALA A 98 -0.74 -12.67 4.04
CA ALA A 98 -1.63 -12.85 5.18
C ALA A 98 -2.04 -11.51 5.81
N VAL A 99 -1.09 -10.58 5.96
CA VAL A 99 -1.36 -9.21 6.42
C VAL A 99 -2.30 -8.48 5.46
N GLY A 100 -2.04 -8.57 4.16
CA GLY A 100 -2.88 -7.98 3.12
C GLY A 100 -4.30 -8.54 3.12
N ALA A 101 -4.44 -9.86 3.25
CA ALA A 101 -5.73 -10.55 3.33
C ALA A 101 -6.53 -10.12 4.57
N ALA A 102 -5.86 -9.99 5.73
CA ALA A 102 -6.49 -9.52 6.96
C ALA A 102 -7.01 -8.06 6.82
N ILE A 103 -6.21 -7.16 6.23
CA ILE A 103 -6.65 -5.79 5.94
C ILE A 103 -7.84 -5.78 4.97
N SER A 104 -7.78 -6.59 3.91
CA SER A 104 -8.87 -6.72 2.94
C SER A 104 -10.15 -7.24 3.59
N ALA A 105 -10.07 -8.19 4.52
CA ALA A 105 -11.21 -8.70 5.27
C ALA A 105 -11.81 -7.64 6.19
N ILE A 106 -10.99 -6.89 6.92
CA ILE A 106 -11.44 -5.79 7.80
C ILE A 106 -12.17 -4.72 6.97
N LEU A 107 -11.59 -4.29 5.86
CA LEU A 107 -12.19 -3.28 4.99
C LEU A 107 -13.42 -3.82 4.26
N GLY A 108 -13.38 -5.04 3.74
CA GLY A 108 -14.49 -5.66 3.03
C GLY A 108 -15.72 -5.89 3.91
N GLY A 109 -15.52 -6.12 5.21
CA GLY A 109 -16.62 -6.23 6.17
C GLY A 109 -17.38 -4.92 6.39
N SER A 110 -16.70 -3.77 6.29
CA SER A 110 -17.29 -2.44 6.47
C SER A 110 -17.62 -1.74 5.14
N TYR A 111 -16.81 -2.00 4.12
CA TYR A 111 -16.85 -1.33 2.80
C TYR A 111 -16.66 -2.35 1.67
N PRO A 112 -17.69 -3.16 1.33
CA PRO A 112 -17.56 -4.29 0.39
C PRO A 112 -17.01 -3.90 -0.99
N ALA A 113 -17.30 -2.68 -1.47
CA ALA A 113 -16.85 -2.19 -2.76
C ALA A 113 -15.51 -1.40 -2.72
N LEU A 114 -14.88 -1.25 -1.54
CA LEU A 114 -13.65 -0.47 -1.41
C LEU A 114 -12.42 -1.25 -1.90
N MET A 115 -12.38 -2.56 -1.63
CA MET A 115 -11.23 -3.40 -1.97
C MET A 115 -11.40 -4.07 -3.32
N ARG A 116 -10.46 -3.86 -4.22
CA ARG A 116 -10.26 -4.70 -5.40
C ARG A 116 -9.57 -6.01 -4.97
N PRO A 117 -9.65 -7.09 -5.77
CA PRO A 117 -8.89 -8.33 -5.50
C PRO A 117 -7.41 -8.07 -5.30
N ILE A 118 -6.78 -8.80 -4.38
CA ILE A 118 -5.32 -8.75 -4.19
C ILE A 118 -4.63 -9.23 -5.47
N SER A 119 -3.64 -8.47 -5.94
CA SER A 119 -2.83 -8.81 -7.11
C SER A 119 -1.52 -9.45 -6.68
N LEU A 120 -1.30 -10.72 -7.03
CA LEU A 120 0.00 -11.38 -6.88
C LEU A 120 0.87 -11.11 -8.09
N ARG A 121 2.15 -10.79 -7.86
CA ARG A 121 3.12 -10.45 -8.90
C ARG A 121 4.44 -11.14 -8.66
N GLY A 122 5.12 -11.59 -9.73
CA GLY A 122 6.40 -12.29 -9.66
C GLY A 122 7.62 -11.42 -9.29
N ALA A 123 7.43 -10.18 -8.82
CA ALA A 123 8.50 -9.27 -8.41
C ALA A 123 8.40 -8.93 -6.92
N ALA A 124 9.51 -8.66 -6.26
CA ALA A 124 9.53 -8.50 -4.79
C ALA A 124 9.07 -7.12 -4.27
N TYR A 125 9.13 -6.07 -5.08
CA TYR A 125 8.71 -4.69 -4.73
C TYR A 125 9.26 -4.18 -3.37
N ASN A 126 10.48 -4.55 -3.01
CA ASN A 126 11.08 -4.27 -1.68
C ASN A 126 10.24 -4.78 -0.48
N GLN A 127 9.26 -5.67 -0.71
CA GLN A 127 8.40 -6.19 0.36
C GLN A 127 9.08 -7.24 1.24
N SER A 128 10.26 -7.72 0.86
CA SER A 128 11.08 -8.60 1.70
C SER A 128 11.64 -7.92 2.97
N PHE A 129 11.53 -6.59 3.06
CA PHE A 129 12.06 -5.80 4.17
C PHE A 129 11.44 -6.14 5.53
N THR A 130 10.12 -6.34 5.57
CA THR A 130 9.42 -6.77 6.79
C THR A 130 8.36 -7.82 6.46
N ARG A 131 7.91 -8.56 7.47
CA ARG A 131 6.79 -9.52 7.32
C ARG A 131 5.42 -8.83 7.13
N ALA A 132 5.37 -7.50 7.21
CA ALA A 132 4.17 -6.69 7.00
C ALA A 132 4.44 -5.56 6.00
N SER A 133 5.29 -5.81 5.00
CA SER A 133 5.50 -4.88 3.89
C SER A 133 4.40 -5.05 2.85
N LEU A 134 3.79 -3.94 2.43
CA LEU A 134 2.69 -3.93 1.46
C LEU A 134 2.90 -2.83 0.43
N LEU A 135 2.50 -3.09 -0.82
CA LEU A 135 2.26 -2.07 -1.81
C LEU A 135 0.75 -1.87 -1.97
N VAL A 136 0.32 -0.63 -1.88
CA VAL A 136 -1.09 -0.26 -1.89
C VAL A 136 -1.36 0.70 -3.05
N GLU A 137 -2.12 0.25 -4.02
CA GLU A 137 -2.66 1.10 -5.07
C GLU A 137 -3.89 1.84 -4.53
N VAL A 138 -3.79 3.15 -4.42
CA VAL A 138 -4.87 4.02 -3.94
C VAL A 138 -5.60 4.62 -5.14
N GLY A 139 -6.49 3.84 -5.70
CA GLY A 139 -7.20 4.17 -6.93
C GLY A 139 -6.31 4.08 -8.16
N SER A 140 -6.68 4.87 -9.16
CA SER A 140 -5.98 5.01 -10.44
C SER A 140 -5.63 6.48 -10.69
N CYS A 141 -4.82 6.74 -11.72
CA CYS A 141 -4.47 8.11 -12.15
C CYS A 141 -5.69 8.98 -12.48
N GLY A 142 -6.87 8.40 -12.74
CA GLY A 142 -8.14 9.12 -12.91
C GLY A 142 -8.82 9.57 -11.63
N ASN A 143 -8.43 9.07 -10.46
CA ASN A 143 -9.02 9.49 -9.18
C ASN A 143 -8.53 10.89 -8.77
N THR A 144 -9.40 11.62 -8.07
CA THR A 144 -8.99 12.88 -7.44
C THR A 144 -8.09 12.63 -6.22
N VAL A 145 -7.35 13.65 -5.80
CA VAL A 145 -6.60 13.61 -4.54
C VAL A 145 -7.54 13.46 -3.34
N GLY A 146 -8.77 13.99 -3.43
CA GLY A 146 -9.82 13.82 -2.42
C GLY A 146 -10.20 12.35 -2.25
N ASP A 147 -10.54 11.66 -3.35
CA ASP A 147 -10.88 10.23 -3.35
C ASP A 147 -9.76 9.40 -2.69
N ALA A 148 -8.50 9.68 -3.08
CA ALA A 148 -7.34 8.97 -2.55
C ALA A 148 -7.11 9.22 -1.05
N LYS A 149 -7.31 10.45 -0.57
CA LYS A 149 -7.18 10.78 0.86
C LYS A 149 -8.25 10.07 1.70
N THR A 150 -9.50 10.00 1.23
CA THR A 150 -10.57 9.25 1.89
C THR A 150 -10.16 7.78 2.06
N SER A 151 -9.71 7.14 1.01
CA SER A 151 -9.27 5.74 1.05
C SER A 151 -8.05 5.52 1.95
N ALA A 152 -7.09 6.43 1.92
CA ALA A 152 -5.91 6.35 2.77
C ALA A 152 -6.26 6.44 4.27
N VAL A 153 -7.31 7.19 4.64
CA VAL A 153 -7.83 7.23 6.02
C VAL A 153 -8.45 5.88 6.39
N LEU A 154 -9.28 5.31 5.53
CA LEU A 154 -9.93 4.01 5.77
C LEU A 154 -8.89 2.89 5.88
N PHE A 155 -7.92 2.86 4.97
CA PHE A 155 -6.80 1.93 5.01
C PHE A 155 -6.02 2.04 6.33
N ALA A 156 -5.69 3.26 6.76
CA ALA A 156 -4.97 3.50 8.01
C ALA A 156 -5.77 3.03 9.23
N ARG A 157 -7.11 3.14 9.20
CA ARG A 157 -7.99 2.61 10.25
C ARG A 157 -7.90 1.10 10.34
N ALA A 158 -8.00 0.39 9.22
CA ALA A 158 -7.90 -1.06 9.16
C ALA A 158 -6.52 -1.56 9.59
N LEU A 159 -5.46 -0.91 9.10
CA LEU A 159 -4.09 -1.21 9.52
C LEU A 159 -3.90 -1.03 11.04
N ALA A 160 -4.47 0.03 11.61
CA ALA A 160 -4.39 0.27 13.04
C ALA A 160 -5.12 -0.79 13.87
N VAL A 161 -6.25 -1.31 13.39
CA VAL A 161 -6.94 -2.44 14.04
C VAL A 161 -6.01 -3.65 14.06
N LEU A 162 -5.44 -4.01 12.90
CA LEU A 162 -4.57 -5.18 12.79
C LEU A 162 -3.33 -5.07 13.69
N LEU A 163 -2.67 -3.90 13.71
CA LEU A 163 -1.44 -3.69 14.50
C LEU A 163 -1.66 -3.66 16.01
N LYS A 164 -2.89 -3.47 16.47
CA LYS A 164 -3.24 -3.49 17.91
C LYS A 164 -3.69 -4.87 18.40
N THR A 165 -4.00 -5.78 17.50
CA THR A 165 -4.43 -7.13 17.83
C THR A 165 -3.27 -8.13 17.87
N GLN A 166 -2.06 -7.69 17.55
CA GLN A 166 -0.80 -8.45 17.62
C GLN A 166 0.03 -8.01 18.85
#